data_0c08f1944d8141be0c6bc9ac03d654d6
#
_entry.id   0c08f1944d8141be0c6bc9ac03d654d6
#
_cell.length_a   1.000
_cell.length_b   1.000
_cell.length_c   1.000
_cell.angle_alpha   90.00
_cell.angle_beta   90.00
_cell.angle_gamma   90.00
#
_symmetry.space_group_name_H-M   'P 1'
#
loop_
_entity.id
_entity.type
_entity.pdbx_description
1 polymer ?
#
loop_
_entity_poly.entity_id
_entity_poly.type
_entity_poly.pdbx_seq_one_letter_code
_entity_poly.pdbx_strand_id
1 'polypeptide(L)'
;MLHARDGVVAGKGLKVAVTVSASAGHAIRIAGIKAVGIGGRFVAEVTLDQYENIIQVSNDTTGESAQVRVYYLPKFAGAYRLSIDDNVWFLRDIHQHEDVYKSIFDNPYLAFLRSLHVAYGTKVHLNLFYETDGFNLSQLSDKYAAEWKAQASWLRLSFHALGEFPDKPYQFAGYEQVKRDGELVMKEIRRFAGPELMGPVTTLHWGEATVEGARALRDLGYKGVLGYFNVDDELPAVSFYLDVEQRRHMKKRFVWKDNREDLVFVRTSIVIDKTDLVNIRPHLDGHRANGGLPPYVDLLVHEQYFYPFYFNYQPDFMDRVRTAVVWAANNGYEPRFLEECIF
;
A
#
# COMPACT_ATOMS: atom_id res chain seq x y z
N MET A 1 1.67 7.09 -21.27
CA MET A 1 2.12 7.12 -19.88
C MET A 1 3.49 6.47 -19.81
N LEU A 2 4.49 7.19 -19.30
CA LEU A 2 5.84 6.64 -19.09
C LEU A 2 5.86 5.85 -17.79
N HIS A 3 6.48 4.68 -17.84
CA HIS A 3 6.66 3.84 -16.67
C HIS A 3 8.11 3.92 -16.21
N ALA A 4 8.36 4.08 -14.91
CA ALA A 4 9.70 4.16 -14.34
C ALA A 4 10.62 2.97 -14.69
N ARG A 5 10.05 1.82 -15.07
CA ARG A 5 10.81 0.65 -15.52
C ARG A 5 11.39 0.75 -16.94
N ASP A 6 10.94 1.73 -17.73
CA ASP A 6 11.29 1.82 -19.14
C ASP A 6 12.49 2.77 -19.37
N GLY A 7 13.15 3.19 -18.28
CA GLY A 7 14.28 4.11 -18.32
C GLY A 7 15.54 3.52 -17.71
N VAL A 8 16.61 4.31 -17.78
CA VAL A 8 17.91 3.99 -17.19
C VAL A 8 18.19 4.93 -16.03
N VAL A 9 18.53 4.39 -14.87
CA VAL A 9 18.94 5.20 -13.72
C VAL A 9 20.30 5.84 -14.03
N ALA A 10 20.36 7.18 -13.94
CA ALA A 10 21.56 7.95 -14.21
C ALA A 10 21.73 9.03 -13.12
N GLY A 11 22.73 8.86 -12.27
CA GLY A 11 22.98 9.77 -11.16
C GLY A 11 21.81 9.77 -10.16
N LYS A 12 21.19 10.93 -9.94
CA LYS A 12 20.06 11.09 -9.01
C LYS A 12 18.69 10.90 -9.65
N GLY A 13 18.60 10.61 -10.95
CA GLY A 13 17.35 10.58 -11.70
C GLY A 13 17.19 9.35 -12.57
N LEU A 14 16.00 9.24 -13.16
CA LEU A 14 15.65 8.22 -14.16
C LEU A 14 15.59 8.88 -15.54
N LYS A 15 16.43 8.43 -16.47
CA LYS A 15 16.38 8.85 -17.87
C LYS A 15 15.33 8.03 -18.63
N VAL A 16 14.40 8.72 -19.26
CA VAL A 16 13.29 8.11 -20.00
C VAL A 16 13.23 8.68 -21.42
N ALA A 17 12.97 7.82 -22.40
CA ALA A 17 12.69 8.25 -23.76
C ALA A 17 11.21 8.67 -23.88
N VAL A 18 10.98 9.95 -24.13
CA VAL A 18 9.64 10.50 -24.35
C VAL A 18 9.37 10.56 -25.85
N THR A 19 8.27 9.96 -26.29
CA THR A 19 7.85 9.96 -27.68
C THR A 19 6.58 10.79 -27.87
N VAL A 20 6.60 11.65 -28.88
CA VAL A 20 5.46 12.49 -29.29
C VAL A 20 5.15 12.22 -30.75
N SER A 21 3.87 12.15 -31.11
CA SER A 21 3.42 12.06 -32.48
C SER A 21 3.00 13.46 -32.98
N ALA A 22 3.54 13.87 -34.15
CA ALA A 22 3.17 15.10 -34.82
C ALA A 22 3.39 14.91 -36.33
N SER A 23 2.99 15.89 -37.18
CA SER A 23 3.21 15.83 -38.61
C SER A 23 4.72 15.80 -38.93
N ALA A 24 5.09 15.04 -39.97
CA ALA A 24 6.48 14.97 -40.41
C ALA A 24 6.97 16.37 -40.82
N GLY A 25 8.20 16.70 -40.46
CA GLY A 25 8.81 18.01 -40.74
C GLY A 25 8.55 19.10 -39.70
N HIS A 26 7.69 18.84 -38.68
CA HIS A 26 7.55 19.78 -37.59
C HIS A 26 8.81 19.83 -36.68
N ALA A 27 9.02 20.95 -36.02
CA ALA A 27 10.08 21.14 -35.05
C ALA A 27 9.49 20.97 -33.65
N ILE A 28 9.77 19.84 -33.01
CA ILE A 28 9.23 19.48 -31.69
C ILE A 28 10.31 19.62 -30.61
N ARG A 29 9.93 20.25 -29.47
CA ARG A 29 10.72 20.22 -28.25
C ARG A 29 9.99 19.43 -27.19
N ILE A 30 10.73 18.64 -26.43
CA ILE A 30 10.25 17.86 -25.28
C ILE A 30 11.11 18.26 -24.08
N ALA A 31 10.50 18.80 -23.00
CA ALA A 31 11.20 19.37 -21.85
C ALA A 31 12.31 20.38 -22.27
N GLY A 32 12.04 21.22 -23.28
CA GLY A 32 13.02 22.17 -23.84
C GLY A 32 14.07 21.54 -24.77
N ILE A 33 14.21 20.22 -24.86
CA ILE A 33 15.18 19.50 -25.69
C ILE A 33 14.61 19.33 -27.10
N LYS A 34 15.39 19.66 -28.12
CA LYS A 34 15.00 19.41 -29.51
C LYS A 34 14.87 17.91 -29.76
N ALA A 35 13.67 17.45 -30.09
CA ALA A 35 13.40 16.04 -30.33
C ALA A 35 13.91 15.58 -31.71
N VAL A 36 14.37 14.32 -31.78
CA VAL A 36 14.73 13.68 -33.04
C VAL A 36 13.48 13.07 -33.67
N GLY A 37 13.16 13.47 -34.90
CA GLY A 37 11.95 13.04 -35.60
C GLY A 37 12.22 12.04 -36.69
N ILE A 38 11.46 10.93 -36.76
CA ILE A 38 11.44 9.94 -37.82
C ILE A 38 10.00 9.55 -38.11
N GLY A 39 9.51 9.80 -39.32
CA GLY A 39 8.18 9.36 -39.75
C GLY A 39 7.02 9.87 -38.94
N GLY A 40 7.10 11.12 -38.44
CA GLY A 40 6.06 11.72 -37.58
C GLY A 40 6.13 11.31 -36.09
N ARG A 41 7.14 10.55 -35.69
CA ARG A 41 7.47 10.30 -34.29
C ARG A 41 8.69 11.10 -33.89
N PHE A 42 8.60 11.81 -32.79
CA PHE A 42 9.65 12.66 -32.22
C PHE A 42 10.03 12.14 -30.83
N VAL A 43 11.34 11.95 -30.60
CA VAL A 43 11.85 11.36 -29.36
C VAL A 43 12.90 12.28 -28.74
N ALA A 44 12.83 12.45 -27.41
CA ALA A 44 13.91 13.03 -26.61
C ALA A 44 14.11 12.25 -25.32
N GLU A 45 15.35 12.20 -24.83
CA GLU A 45 15.65 11.68 -23.52
C GLU A 45 15.42 12.78 -22.48
N VAL A 46 14.60 12.48 -21.45
CA VAL A 46 14.26 13.39 -20.36
C VAL A 46 14.67 12.74 -19.05
N THR A 47 15.24 13.52 -18.13
CA THR A 47 15.55 13.06 -16.77
C THR A 47 14.39 13.39 -15.82
N LEU A 48 13.88 12.37 -15.10
CA LEU A 48 12.93 12.51 -14.02
C LEU A 48 13.73 12.45 -12.71
N ASP A 49 13.81 13.55 -11.96
CA ASP A 49 14.59 13.67 -10.72
C ASP A 49 13.77 14.16 -9.51
N GLN A 50 12.52 14.55 -9.75
CA GLN A 50 11.57 14.98 -8.74
C GLN A 50 10.46 13.93 -8.56
N TYR A 51 9.77 13.95 -7.40
CA TYR A 51 8.56 13.16 -7.20
C TYR A 51 7.53 13.46 -8.29
N GLU A 52 7.23 14.72 -8.54
CA GLU A 52 6.37 15.18 -9.63
C GLU A 52 7.21 15.87 -10.70
N ASN A 53 7.09 15.39 -11.94
CA ASN A 53 7.78 15.95 -13.11
C ASN A 53 6.74 16.37 -14.14
N ILE A 54 6.78 17.63 -14.59
CA ILE A 54 5.94 18.14 -15.66
C ILE A 54 6.77 18.18 -16.95
N ILE A 55 6.45 17.28 -17.88
CA ILE A 55 7.10 17.24 -19.19
C ILE A 55 6.29 18.10 -20.15
N GLN A 56 6.83 19.26 -20.50
CA GLN A 56 6.24 20.13 -21.52
C GLN A 56 6.70 19.72 -22.91
N VAL A 57 5.78 19.78 -23.86
CA VAL A 57 6.02 19.57 -25.29
C VAL A 57 5.59 20.82 -26.01
N SER A 58 6.45 21.36 -26.88
CA SER A 58 6.11 22.45 -27.80
C SER A 58 6.37 22.08 -29.25
N ASN A 59 5.53 22.57 -30.10
CA ASN A 59 5.68 22.48 -31.54
C ASN A 59 6.06 23.88 -32.07
N ASP A 60 7.36 24.09 -32.32
CA ASP A 60 7.90 25.37 -32.75
C ASP A 60 7.38 25.78 -34.17
N THR A 61 6.81 24.81 -34.91
CA THR A 61 6.26 25.08 -36.26
C THR A 61 4.83 25.64 -36.19
N THR A 62 4.00 25.15 -35.25
CA THR A 62 2.57 25.53 -35.15
C THR A 62 2.27 26.43 -33.95
N GLY A 63 3.18 26.54 -32.99
CA GLY A 63 2.96 27.23 -31.73
C GLY A 63 2.13 26.43 -30.71
N GLU A 64 1.72 25.22 -31.05
CA GLU A 64 0.95 24.36 -30.12
C GLU A 64 1.82 23.84 -28.99
N SER A 65 1.22 23.63 -27.84
CA SER A 65 1.90 23.03 -26.68
C SER A 65 1.00 22.03 -25.96
N ALA A 66 1.63 21.06 -25.33
CA ALA A 66 0.99 20.08 -24.46
C ALA A 66 1.89 19.78 -23.27
N GLN A 67 1.33 19.23 -22.21
CA GLN A 67 2.11 18.77 -21.07
C GLN A 67 1.58 17.43 -20.53
N VAL A 68 2.49 16.65 -19.93
CA VAL A 68 2.14 15.45 -19.19
C VAL A 68 2.82 15.49 -17.83
N ARG A 69 2.08 15.10 -16.79
CA ARG A 69 2.58 14.95 -15.44
C ARG A 69 3.00 13.50 -15.23
N VAL A 70 4.22 13.30 -14.74
CA VAL A 70 4.81 11.98 -14.50
C VAL A 70 5.37 11.92 -13.08
N TYR A 71 5.07 10.87 -12.35
CA TYR A 71 5.59 10.63 -11.01
C TYR A 71 6.76 9.64 -11.05
N TYR A 72 7.84 10.01 -10.38
CA TYR A 72 9.02 9.16 -10.19
C TYR A 72 9.15 8.78 -8.72
N LEU A 73 9.19 7.48 -8.44
CA LEU A 73 9.23 6.90 -7.11
C LEU A 73 10.56 6.16 -6.90
N PRO A 74 11.67 6.88 -6.63
CA PRO A 74 13.02 6.30 -6.62
C PRO A 74 13.23 5.25 -5.54
N LYS A 75 12.49 5.34 -4.44
CA LYS A 75 12.59 4.44 -3.29
C LYS A 75 11.57 3.29 -3.31
N PHE A 76 10.70 3.26 -4.32
CA PHE A 76 9.63 2.27 -4.39
C PHE A 76 10.13 0.86 -4.75
N ALA A 77 11.30 0.75 -5.38
CA ALA A 77 11.87 -0.53 -5.77
C ALA A 77 12.77 -1.12 -4.68
N GLY A 78 12.67 -2.45 -4.48
CA GLY A 78 13.52 -3.20 -3.57
C GLY A 78 13.11 -3.10 -2.09
N ALA A 79 11.84 -2.80 -1.81
CA ALA A 79 11.34 -2.70 -0.44
C ALA A 79 10.14 -3.63 -0.19
N TYR A 80 9.95 -4.02 1.08
CA TYR A 80 8.78 -4.81 1.51
C TYR A 80 8.26 -4.37 2.87
N ARG A 81 7.01 -4.70 3.16
CA ARG A 81 6.41 -4.66 4.50
C ARG A 81 5.49 -5.85 4.73
N LEU A 82 5.16 -6.10 6.00
CA LEU A 82 4.07 -6.97 6.41
C LEU A 82 2.85 -6.10 6.72
N SER A 83 1.76 -6.29 5.98
CA SER A 83 0.45 -5.67 6.19
C SER A 83 -0.49 -6.69 6.81
N ILE A 84 -1.20 -6.30 7.86
CA ILE A 84 -2.15 -7.19 8.50
C ILE A 84 -3.49 -6.46 8.59
N ASP A 85 -4.53 -7.08 8.07
CA ASP A 85 -5.88 -6.56 8.07
C ASP A 85 -6.73 -7.18 9.19
N ASP A 86 -7.91 -6.64 9.43
CA ASP A 86 -8.94 -7.11 10.36
C ASP A 86 -8.52 -7.12 11.84
N ASN A 87 -7.55 -6.27 12.20
CA ASN A 87 -6.98 -6.30 13.54
C ASN A 87 -7.91 -5.66 14.58
N VAL A 88 -8.26 -6.42 15.61
CA VAL A 88 -8.97 -5.96 16.81
C VAL A 88 -8.88 -6.95 17.97
N TRP A 89 -8.66 -8.24 17.68
CA TRP A 89 -8.72 -9.29 18.71
C TRP A 89 -7.51 -9.25 19.63
N PHE A 90 -6.33 -8.90 19.14
CA PHE A 90 -5.17 -8.72 20.00
C PHE A 90 -5.34 -7.53 20.97
N LEU A 91 -6.04 -6.47 20.54
CA LEU A 91 -6.36 -5.32 21.41
C LEU A 91 -7.39 -5.69 22.47
N ARG A 92 -8.40 -6.48 22.09
CA ARG A 92 -9.34 -7.06 23.06
C ARG A 92 -8.63 -7.95 24.09
N ASP A 93 -7.69 -8.78 23.65
CA ASP A 93 -6.90 -9.64 24.53
C ASP A 93 -6.04 -8.80 25.51
N ILE A 94 -5.38 -7.75 25.04
CA ILE A 94 -4.62 -6.83 25.89
C ILE A 94 -5.54 -6.17 26.93
N HIS A 95 -6.74 -5.73 26.51
CA HIS A 95 -7.73 -5.14 27.42
C HIS A 95 -8.18 -6.14 28.48
N GLN A 96 -8.51 -7.37 28.10
CA GLN A 96 -8.98 -8.42 29.02
C GLN A 96 -7.92 -8.89 30.02
N HIS A 97 -6.64 -8.73 29.69
CA HIS A 97 -5.51 -9.14 30.53
C HIS A 97 -4.73 -7.95 31.09
N GLU A 98 -5.31 -6.77 31.10
CA GLU A 98 -4.62 -5.54 31.53
C GLU A 98 -4.01 -5.64 32.93
N ASP A 99 -4.69 -6.31 33.84
CA ASP A 99 -4.20 -6.53 35.23
C ASP A 99 -3.02 -7.51 35.30
N VAL A 100 -2.84 -8.36 34.29
CA VAL A 100 -1.83 -9.42 34.26
C VAL A 100 -0.64 -9.03 33.39
N TYR A 101 -0.88 -8.46 32.20
CA TYR A 101 0.15 -8.09 31.27
C TYR A 101 0.98 -6.91 31.77
N LYS A 102 2.30 -7.05 31.73
CA LYS A 102 3.26 -6.01 32.08
C LYS A 102 3.74 -5.25 30.84
N SER A 103 3.55 -5.83 29.66
CA SER A 103 3.96 -5.34 28.36
C SER A 103 2.90 -5.68 27.31
N ILE A 104 2.77 -4.88 26.25
CA ILE A 104 1.95 -5.23 25.08
C ILE A 104 2.45 -6.53 24.42
N PHE A 105 3.71 -6.88 24.62
CA PHE A 105 4.32 -8.09 24.08
C PHE A 105 4.09 -9.34 24.92
N ASP A 106 3.39 -9.24 26.04
CA ASP A 106 2.84 -10.41 26.72
C ASP A 106 1.68 -11.03 25.92
N ASN A 107 1.07 -10.24 25.00
CA ASN A 107 0.17 -10.76 23.99
C ASN A 107 0.96 -11.59 22.95
N PRO A 108 0.59 -12.88 22.72
CA PRO A 108 1.35 -13.79 21.85
C PRO A 108 1.42 -13.34 20.39
N TYR A 109 0.37 -12.68 19.89
CA TYR A 109 0.34 -12.20 18.51
C TYR A 109 1.35 -11.06 18.30
N LEU A 110 1.37 -10.05 19.18
CA LEU A 110 2.37 -8.97 19.11
C LEU A 110 3.79 -9.47 19.37
N ALA A 111 3.96 -10.44 20.28
CA ALA A 111 5.27 -11.08 20.50
C ALA A 111 5.81 -11.75 19.22
N PHE A 112 4.94 -12.44 18.49
CA PHE A 112 5.30 -13.02 17.20
C PHE A 112 5.72 -11.95 16.18
N LEU A 113 4.94 -10.87 16.02
CA LEU A 113 5.26 -9.78 15.09
C LEU A 113 6.58 -9.09 15.46
N ARG A 114 6.82 -8.85 16.76
CA ARG A 114 8.09 -8.33 17.25
C ARG A 114 9.26 -9.25 16.91
N SER A 115 9.07 -10.58 16.98
CA SER A 115 10.12 -11.54 16.61
C SER A 115 10.56 -11.40 15.15
N LEU A 116 9.63 -11.12 14.24
CA LEU A 116 9.93 -10.85 12.83
C LEU A 116 10.71 -9.54 12.64
N HIS A 117 10.32 -8.50 13.40
CA HIS A 117 11.08 -7.25 13.38
C HIS A 117 12.50 -7.45 13.90
N VAL A 118 12.68 -8.13 15.04
CA VAL A 118 14.01 -8.36 15.63
C VAL A 118 14.91 -9.20 14.71
N ALA A 119 14.33 -10.22 14.04
CA ALA A 119 15.12 -11.11 13.20
C ALA A 119 15.43 -10.55 11.80
N TYR A 120 14.51 -9.76 11.21
CA TYR A 120 14.59 -9.35 9.80
C TYR A 120 14.41 -7.84 9.60
N GLY A 121 14.23 -7.05 10.66
CA GLY A 121 13.91 -5.62 10.55
C GLY A 121 12.51 -5.34 10.02
N THR A 122 11.66 -6.35 9.88
CA THR A 122 10.34 -6.24 9.23
C THR A 122 9.54 -5.06 9.75
N LYS A 123 9.04 -4.24 8.86
CA LYS A 123 8.06 -3.18 9.16
C LYS A 123 6.67 -3.79 9.11
N VAL A 124 5.88 -3.54 10.14
CA VAL A 124 4.53 -4.11 10.30
C VAL A 124 3.49 -2.99 10.28
N HIS A 125 2.42 -3.17 9.53
CA HIS A 125 1.31 -2.24 9.45
C HIS A 125 0.02 -2.96 9.79
N LEU A 126 -0.63 -2.58 10.88
CA LEU A 126 -1.88 -3.15 11.38
C LEU A 126 -3.05 -2.24 11.00
N ASN A 127 -3.98 -2.75 10.19
CA ASN A 127 -5.19 -2.05 9.80
C ASN A 127 -6.31 -2.48 10.77
N LEU A 128 -6.87 -1.53 11.53
CA LEU A 128 -7.69 -1.79 12.70
C LEU A 128 -9.19 -1.67 12.40
N PHE A 129 -9.96 -2.60 12.94
CA PHE A 129 -11.38 -2.39 13.22
C PHE A 129 -11.56 -1.55 14.49
N TYR A 130 -12.65 -0.79 14.53
CA TYR A 130 -13.06 -0.08 15.75
C TYR A 130 -13.58 -1.02 16.82
N GLU A 131 -14.35 -2.05 16.41
CA GLU A 131 -15.07 -2.93 17.33
C GLU A 131 -15.12 -4.40 16.90
N THR A 132 -15.38 -5.25 17.87
CA THR A 132 -15.72 -6.67 17.74
C THR A 132 -16.64 -7.06 18.90
N ASP A 133 -17.12 -8.30 18.94
CA ASP A 133 -18.01 -8.78 19.98
C ASP A 133 -17.46 -8.50 21.39
N GLY A 134 -18.20 -7.70 22.15
CA GLY A 134 -17.91 -7.36 23.54
C GLY A 134 -16.75 -6.41 23.78
N PHE A 135 -16.18 -5.81 22.70
CA PHE A 135 -15.06 -4.89 22.81
C PHE A 135 -15.08 -3.82 21.70
N ASN A 136 -14.68 -2.60 22.06
CA ASN A 136 -14.30 -1.57 21.08
C ASN A 136 -13.08 -0.78 21.57
N LEU A 137 -12.43 -0.07 20.66
CA LEU A 137 -11.17 0.62 20.92
C LEU A 137 -11.24 1.66 22.04
N SER A 138 -12.43 2.24 22.34
CA SER A 138 -12.56 3.21 23.43
C SER A 138 -12.39 2.60 24.82
N GLN A 139 -12.51 1.27 24.94
CA GLN A 139 -12.33 0.53 26.20
C GLN A 139 -10.85 0.21 26.49
N LEU A 140 -9.99 0.27 25.47
CA LEU A 140 -8.55 0.04 25.67
C LEU A 140 -7.97 1.18 26.50
N SER A 141 -7.25 0.85 27.58
CA SER A 141 -6.60 1.86 28.41
C SER A 141 -5.37 2.47 27.74
N ASP A 142 -4.87 3.56 28.27
CA ASP A 142 -3.63 4.20 27.87
C ASP A 142 -2.40 3.74 28.68
N LYS A 143 -2.56 2.70 29.50
CA LYS A 143 -1.51 2.12 30.35
C LYS A 143 -0.21 1.88 29.59
N TYR A 144 -0.30 1.43 28.35
CA TYR A 144 0.84 1.07 27.52
C TYR A 144 1.23 2.15 26.48
N ALA A 145 0.70 3.37 26.59
CA ALA A 145 0.89 4.41 25.55
C ALA A 145 2.37 4.69 25.26
N ALA A 146 3.21 4.77 26.29
CA ALA A 146 4.66 4.98 26.12
C ALA A 146 5.34 3.80 25.40
N GLU A 147 4.90 2.57 25.70
CA GLU A 147 5.43 1.37 25.06
C GLU A 147 5.00 1.28 23.58
N TRP A 148 3.72 1.58 23.28
CA TRP A 148 3.26 1.69 21.90
C TRP A 148 4.10 2.70 21.12
N LYS A 149 4.22 3.92 21.61
CA LYS A 149 4.98 5.00 20.98
C LYS A 149 6.43 4.59 20.67
N ALA A 150 7.07 3.83 21.57
CA ALA A 150 8.44 3.34 21.37
C ALA A 150 8.57 2.38 20.16
N GLN A 151 7.46 1.83 19.61
CA GLN A 151 7.49 0.94 18.46
C GLN A 151 7.34 1.67 17.11
N ALA A 152 7.21 2.99 17.08
CA ALA A 152 6.96 3.76 15.87
C ALA A 152 8.02 3.57 14.75
N SER A 153 9.21 3.08 15.09
CA SER A 153 10.23 2.77 14.09
C SER A 153 9.91 1.58 13.20
N TRP A 154 9.03 0.67 13.63
CA TRP A 154 8.71 -0.56 12.91
C TRP A 154 7.23 -0.94 12.87
N LEU A 155 6.38 -0.26 13.63
CA LEU A 155 4.94 -0.53 13.71
C LEU A 155 4.13 0.68 13.24
N ARG A 156 3.07 0.45 12.48
CA ARG A 156 2.03 1.41 12.12
C ARG A 156 0.67 0.85 12.43
N LEU A 157 -0.24 1.75 12.80
CA LEU A 157 -1.65 1.48 13.01
C LEU A 157 -2.47 2.39 12.11
N SER A 158 -3.52 1.87 11.47
CA SER A 158 -4.40 2.67 10.62
C SER A 158 -5.85 2.19 10.67
N PHE A 159 -6.75 2.98 10.11
CA PHE A 159 -8.15 2.66 9.96
C PHE A 159 -8.36 1.55 8.92
N HIS A 160 -9.16 0.53 9.25
CA HIS A 160 -9.58 -0.52 8.33
C HIS A 160 -11.09 -0.48 8.07
N ALA A 161 -11.88 -0.62 9.11
CA ALA A 161 -13.33 -0.46 9.11
C ALA A 161 -13.86 -0.23 10.54
N LEU A 162 -15.19 -0.09 10.63
CA LEU A 162 -15.84 -0.05 11.94
C LEU A 162 -15.81 -1.45 12.62
N GLY A 163 -16.04 -2.51 11.85
CA GLY A 163 -16.01 -3.90 12.30
C GLY A 163 -15.99 -4.87 11.13
N GLU A 164 -16.02 -6.18 11.43
CA GLU A 164 -15.99 -7.26 10.44
C GLU A 164 -17.21 -7.22 9.50
N PHE A 165 -18.38 -6.91 10.04
CA PHE A 165 -19.65 -6.91 9.31
C PHE A 165 -20.30 -5.53 9.27
N PRO A 166 -21.10 -5.25 8.22
CA PRO A 166 -21.41 -6.09 7.06
C PRO A 166 -20.21 -6.24 6.12
N ASP A 167 -20.23 -7.29 5.27
CA ASP A 167 -19.29 -7.43 4.17
C ASP A 167 -19.28 -6.19 3.29
N LYS A 168 -18.10 -5.77 2.84
CA LYS A 168 -17.89 -4.63 1.93
C LYS A 168 -18.56 -3.32 2.40
N PRO A 169 -18.34 -2.89 3.65
CA PRO A 169 -19.10 -1.80 4.27
C PRO A 169 -18.98 -0.47 3.51
N TYR A 170 -17.93 -0.31 2.72
CA TYR A 170 -17.64 0.94 2.02
C TYR A 170 -17.83 0.89 0.51
N GLN A 171 -18.27 -0.24 -0.05
CA GLN A 171 -18.48 -0.41 -1.50
C GLN A 171 -19.40 0.66 -2.10
N PHE A 172 -20.43 1.06 -1.35
CA PHE A 172 -21.39 2.09 -1.75
C PHE A 172 -21.48 3.24 -0.75
N ALA A 173 -20.53 3.32 0.20
CA ALA A 173 -20.54 4.35 1.22
C ALA A 173 -20.20 5.72 0.65
N GLY A 174 -20.92 6.73 1.11
CA GLY A 174 -20.61 8.13 0.82
C GLY A 174 -19.49 8.67 1.72
N TYR A 175 -19.09 9.91 1.45
CA TYR A 175 -18.03 10.63 2.15
C TYR A 175 -18.21 10.62 3.69
N GLU A 176 -19.41 11.00 4.17
CA GLU A 176 -19.66 11.17 5.61
C GLU A 176 -19.54 9.88 6.41
N GLN A 177 -19.90 8.74 5.83
CA GLN A 177 -19.77 7.44 6.51
C GLN A 177 -18.29 7.09 6.70
N VAL A 178 -17.50 7.09 5.63
CA VAL A 178 -16.07 6.74 5.67
C VAL A 178 -15.31 7.73 6.57
N LYS A 179 -15.65 9.01 6.50
CA LYS A 179 -15.06 10.07 7.33
C LYS A 179 -15.28 9.82 8.81
N ARG A 180 -16.54 9.63 9.20
CA ARG A 180 -16.94 9.38 10.60
C ARG A 180 -16.27 8.11 11.16
N ASP A 181 -16.33 7.01 10.42
CA ASP A 181 -15.79 5.72 10.87
C ASP A 181 -14.26 5.78 11.00
N GLY A 182 -13.59 6.43 10.06
CA GLY A 182 -12.16 6.67 10.12
C GLY A 182 -11.74 7.58 11.27
N GLU A 183 -12.50 8.66 11.54
CA GLU A 183 -12.25 9.55 12.68
C GLU A 183 -12.33 8.82 14.02
N LEU A 184 -13.29 7.90 14.17
CA LEU A 184 -13.42 7.09 15.38
C LEU A 184 -12.18 6.24 15.64
N VAL A 185 -11.73 5.46 14.65
CA VAL A 185 -10.52 4.62 14.79
C VAL A 185 -9.28 5.48 15.03
N MET A 186 -9.08 6.53 14.23
CA MET A 186 -7.90 7.39 14.33
C MET A 186 -7.83 8.15 15.66
N LYS A 187 -8.98 8.55 16.22
CA LYS A 187 -9.07 9.17 17.56
C LYS A 187 -8.54 8.21 18.62
N GLU A 188 -8.98 6.95 18.58
CA GLU A 188 -8.58 5.97 19.58
C GLU A 188 -7.09 5.58 19.42
N ILE A 189 -6.59 5.41 18.21
CA ILE A 189 -5.15 5.18 17.98
C ILE A 189 -4.32 6.31 18.62
N ARG A 190 -4.71 7.58 18.40
CA ARG A 190 -4.01 8.71 19.03
C ARG A 190 -4.01 8.64 20.55
N ARG A 191 -5.14 8.17 21.13
CA ARG A 191 -5.31 8.10 22.57
C ARG A 191 -4.43 7.01 23.20
N PHE A 192 -4.53 5.76 22.70
CA PHE A 192 -3.86 4.63 23.36
C PHE A 192 -2.41 4.40 22.87
N ALA A 193 -2.06 4.81 21.63
CA ALA A 193 -0.77 4.49 21.01
C ALA A 193 0.06 5.73 20.64
N GLY A 194 -0.59 6.88 20.46
CA GLY A 194 0.06 8.11 20.02
C GLY A 194 0.05 8.33 18.51
N PRO A 195 0.16 9.58 18.05
CA PRO A 195 0.14 9.92 16.63
C PRO A 195 1.36 9.38 15.85
N GLU A 196 2.44 9.04 16.53
CA GLU A 196 3.67 8.53 15.94
C GLU A 196 3.51 7.17 15.26
N LEU A 197 2.51 6.37 15.68
CA LEU A 197 2.19 5.10 15.05
C LEU A 197 1.26 5.25 13.84
N MET A 198 0.68 6.42 13.63
CA MET A 198 -0.22 6.64 12.50
C MET A 198 0.58 6.89 11.23
N GLY A 199 0.29 6.11 10.17
CA GLY A 199 0.87 6.32 8.84
C GLY A 199 -0.14 6.96 7.87
N PRO A 200 0.32 7.58 6.78
CA PRO A 200 -0.55 8.15 5.75
C PRO A 200 -1.01 7.11 4.73
N VAL A 201 -1.01 5.84 5.10
CA VAL A 201 -1.37 4.72 4.23
C VAL A 201 -2.33 3.81 4.97
N THR A 202 -3.28 3.20 4.26
CA THR A 202 -4.19 2.20 4.83
C THR A 202 -4.63 1.16 3.80
N THR A 203 -5.20 0.06 4.30
CA THR A 203 -6.00 -0.89 3.53
C THR A 203 -7.43 -0.81 4.07
N LEU A 204 -8.37 -0.36 3.25
CA LEU A 204 -9.78 -0.33 3.63
C LEU A 204 -10.38 -1.73 3.51
N HIS A 205 -11.25 -2.10 4.43
CA HIS A 205 -11.85 -3.43 4.47
C HIS A 205 -12.49 -3.82 3.13
N TRP A 206 -12.18 -5.01 2.63
CA TRP A 206 -12.49 -5.49 1.27
C TRP A 206 -11.83 -4.69 0.13
N GLY A 207 -11.03 -3.63 0.41
CA GLY A 207 -10.45 -2.79 -0.65
C GLY A 207 -11.47 -2.18 -1.59
N GLU A 208 -12.65 -1.85 -1.09
CA GLU A 208 -13.75 -1.25 -1.84
C GLU A 208 -14.06 0.14 -1.28
N ALA A 209 -14.21 1.11 -2.15
CA ALA A 209 -14.72 2.44 -1.83
C ALA A 209 -15.23 3.15 -3.07
N THR A 210 -16.21 4.02 -2.89
CA THR A 210 -16.61 5.00 -3.90
C THR A 210 -15.53 6.09 -4.03
N VAL A 211 -15.64 6.95 -5.04
CA VAL A 211 -14.79 8.13 -5.17
C VAL A 211 -14.95 9.06 -3.95
N GLU A 212 -16.18 9.22 -3.46
CA GLU A 212 -16.49 10.01 -2.27
C GLU A 212 -15.86 9.43 -1.00
N GLY A 213 -15.90 8.09 -0.86
CA GLY A 213 -15.23 7.39 0.24
C GLY A 213 -13.71 7.57 0.19
N ALA A 214 -13.13 7.52 -1.00
CA ALA A 214 -11.70 7.78 -1.19
C ALA A 214 -11.31 9.23 -0.86
N ARG A 215 -12.16 10.21 -1.19
CA ARG A 215 -11.99 11.62 -0.75
C ARG A 215 -11.99 11.74 0.77
N ALA A 216 -12.88 11.01 1.43
CA ALA A 216 -12.90 11.00 2.89
C ALA A 216 -11.58 10.45 3.47
N LEU A 217 -11.03 9.38 2.90
CA LEU A 217 -9.70 8.86 3.30
C LEU A 217 -8.61 9.92 3.11
N ARG A 218 -8.57 10.60 1.96
CA ARG A 218 -7.63 11.69 1.71
C ARG A 218 -7.76 12.81 2.77
N ASP A 219 -8.99 13.24 3.06
CA ASP A 219 -9.26 14.31 3.99
C ASP A 219 -9.05 13.92 5.47
N LEU A 220 -8.95 12.60 5.74
CA LEU A 220 -8.43 12.03 6.99
C LEU A 220 -6.89 12.04 7.06
N GLY A 221 -6.21 12.38 5.97
CA GLY A 221 -4.76 12.45 5.87
C GLY A 221 -4.10 11.25 5.19
N TYR A 222 -4.88 10.29 4.69
CA TYR A 222 -4.33 9.20 3.91
C TYR A 222 -3.91 9.68 2.51
N LYS A 223 -2.73 9.25 2.09
CA LYS A 223 -2.15 9.56 0.77
C LYS A 223 -2.02 8.31 -0.11
N GLY A 224 -2.01 7.13 0.52
CA GLY A 224 -1.91 5.85 -0.15
C GLY A 224 -2.91 4.84 0.38
N VAL A 225 -3.41 4.01 -0.52
CA VAL A 225 -4.31 2.90 -0.21
C VAL A 225 -3.85 1.63 -0.93
N LEU A 226 -4.04 0.49 -0.28
CA LEU A 226 -3.67 -0.80 -0.83
C LEU A 226 -4.89 -1.64 -1.14
N GLY A 227 -4.74 -2.48 -2.16
CA GLY A 227 -5.76 -3.42 -2.58
C GLY A 227 -5.16 -4.52 -3.45
N TYR A 228 -5.98 -5.50 -3.81
CA TYR A 228 -5.56 -6.61 -4.64
C TYR A 228 -5.61 -6.28 -6.14
N PHE A 229 -6.53 -5.42 -6.54
CA PHE A 229 -6.77 -4.93 -7.92
C PHE A 229 -6.92 -6.09 -8.91
N ASN A 230 -7.85 -6.98 -8.61
CA ASN A 230 -8.15 -8.11 -9.46
C ASN A 230 -8.79 -7.66 -10.79
N VAL A 231 -8.40 -8.29 -11.90
CA VAL A 231 -8.92 -8.00 -13.24
C VAL A 231 -9.88 -9.08 -13.70
N ASP A 232 -9.77 -10.27 -13.11
CA ASP A 232 -10.51 -11.45 -13.48
C ASP A 232 -11.82 -11.51 -12.68
N ASP A 233 -12.93 -11.82 -13.33
CA ASP A 233 -14.28 -11.85 -12.72
C ASP A 233 -14.47 -13.00 -11.72
N GLU A 234 -13.50 -13.89 -11.57
CA GLU A 234 -13.58 -15.08 -10.71
C GLU A 234 -13.41 -14.78 -9.22
N LEU A 235 -12.85 -13.61 -8.85
CA LEU A 235 -12.67 -13.16 -7.48
C LEU A 235 -13.34 -11.80 -7.27
N PRO A 236 -13.79 -11.48 -6.05
CA PRO A 236 -14.30 -10.14 -5.75
C PRO A 236 -13.30 -9.08 -6.19
N ALA A 237 -13.78 -8.06 -6.91
CA ALA A 237 -12.92 -6.98 -7.40
C ALA A 237 -12.56 -6.05 -6.23
N VAL A 238 -11.56 -6.44 -5.45
CA VAL A 238 -10.97 -5.65 -4.34
C VAL A 238 -10.14 -4.52 -4.96
N SER A 239 -10.79 -3.44 -5.42
CA SER A 239 -10.18 -2.51 -6.37
C SER A 239 -10.59 -1.05 -6.21
N PHE A 240 -11.21 -0.71 -5.09
CA PHE A 240 -11.76 0.62 -4.90
C PHE A 240 -12.65 1.01 -6.10
N TYR A 241 -12.55 2.25 -6.57
CA TYR A 241 -13.28 2.76 -7.74
C TYR A 241 -12.49 2.64 -9.06
N LEU A 242 -11.34 1.95 -9.08
CA LEU A 242 -10.51 1.87 -10.28
C LEU A 242 -11.19 1.06 -11.38
N ASP A 243 -11.20 1.60 -12.59
CA ASP A 243 -11.73 0.92 -13.77
C ASP A 243 -10.85 -0.25 -14.24
N VAL A 244 -11.32 -1.00 -15.23
CA VAL A 244 -10.63 -2.20 -15.76
C VAL A 244 -9.25 -1.87 -16.32
N GLU A 245 -9.08 -0.73 -16.99
CA GLU A 245 -7.78 -0.34 -17.56
C GLU A 245 -6.78 0.05 -16.48
N GLN A 246 -7.24 0.78 -15.46
CA GLN A 246 -6.44 1.12 -14.30
C GLN A 246 -6.01 -0.15 -13.53
N ARG A 247 -6.93 -1.12 -13.34
CA ARG A 247 -6.62 -2.41 -12.71
C ARG A 247 -5.63 -3.25 -13.53
N ARG A 248 -5.76 -3.28 -14.86
CA ARG A 248 -4.77 -3.92 -15.76
C ARG A 248 -3.40 -3.27 -15.64
N HIS A 249 -3.36 -1.94 -15.49
CA HIS A 249 -2.13 -1.22 -15.19
C HIS A 249 -1.54 -1.66 -13.85
N MET A 250 -2.37 -1.71 -12.78
CA MET A 250 -1.94 -2.16 -11.46
C MET A 250 -1.38 -3.58 -11.47
N LYS A 251 -2.00 -4.50 -12.24
CA LYS A 251 -1.50 -5.88 -12.40
C LYS A 251 -0.06 -5.94 -12.94
N LYS A 252 0.33 -4.98 -13.79
CA LYS A 252 1.65 -4.91 -14.42
C LYS A 252 2.67 -4.06 -13.66
N ARG A 253 2.21 -2.99 -13.02
CA ARG A 253 3.09 -1.90 -12.52
C ARG A 253 3.06 -1.73 -10.99
N PHE A 254 2.11 -2.35 -10.30
CA PHE A 254 1.96 -2.36 -8.85
C PHE A 254 1.59 -1.02 -8.21
N VAL A 255 1.62 0.07 -8.94
CA VAL A 255 1.31 1.41 -8.42
C VAL A 255 0.56 2.24 -9.45
N TRP A 256 -0.40 3.03 -8.97
CA TRP A 256 -1.16 4.01 -9.74
C TRP A 256 -1.34 5.30 -8.93
N LYS A 257 -1.04 6.45 -9.52
CA LYS A 257 -1.38 7.75 -8.92
C LYS A 257 -2.66 8.28 -9.57
N ASP A 258 -3.70 8.44 -8.77
CA ASP A 258 -4.88 9.20 -9.18
C ASP A 258 -4.63 10.70 -8.90
N ASN A 259 -4.49 11.46 -9.98
CA ASN A 259 -4.26 12.90 -9.91
C ASN A 259 -5.50 13.70 -9.54
N ARG A 260 -6.71 13.13 -9.69
CA ARG A 260 -7.96 13.83 -9.37
C ARG A 260 -8.22 13.80 -7.87
N GLU A 261 -8.05 12.63 -7.30
CA GLU A 261 -8.29 12.42 -5.87
C GLU A 261 -7.02 12.55 -5.01
N ASP A 262 -5.86 12.76 -5.63
CA ASP A 262 -4.54 12.89 -4.99
C ASP A 262 -4.15 11.66 -4.13
N LEU A 263 -4.56 10.47 -4.56
CA LEU A 263 -4.27 9.21 -3.88
C LEU A 263 -3.30 8.34 -4.69
N VAL A 264 -2.45 7.60 -4.00
CA VAL A 264 -1.62 6.54 -4.58
C VAL A 264 -2.22 5.19 -4.24
N PHE A 265 -2.52 4.39 -5.26
CA PHE A 265 -2.94 3.01 -5.12
C PHE A 265 -1.74 2.10 -5.27
N VAL A 266 -1.59 1.12 -4.38
CA VAL A 266 -0.51 0.13 -4.42
C VAL A 266 -1.09 -1.27 -4.34
N ARG A 267 -0.57 -2.17 -5.18
CA ARG A 267 -1.05 -3.54 -5.26
C ARG A 267 -0.37 -4.41 -4.22
N THR A 268 -1.18 -5.15 -3.47
CA THR A 268 -0.75 -6.27 -2.62
C THR A 268 -0.11 -7.38 -3.47
N SER A 269 1.01 -7.92 -3.01
CA SER A 269 1.77 -8.92 -3.75
C SER A 269 1.29 -10.34 -3.51
N ILE A 270 0.83 -10.64 -2.30
CA ILE A 270 0.30 -11.93 -1.88
C ILE A 270 -0.68 -11.74 -0.72
N VAL A 271 -1.72 -12.58 -0.67
CA VAL A 271 -2.57 -12.78 0.52
C VAL A 271 -2.16 -14.11 1.15
N ILE A 272 -1.40 -14.03 2.24
CA ILE A 272 -0.67 -15.15 2.83
C ILE A 272 -1.64 -16.22 3.36
N ASP A 273 -2.69 -15.84 4.05
CA ASP A 273 -3.71 -16.75 4.60
C ASP A 273 -4.56 -17.44 3.52
N LYS A 274 -4.60 -16.88 2.30
CA LYS A 274 -5.26 -17.50 1.14
C LYS A 274 -4.29 -18.35 0.30
N THR A 275 -3.04 -18.51 0.75
CA THR A 275 -2.00 -19.24 0.03
C THR A 275 -1.43 -20.33 0.94
N ASP A 276 -1.52 -21.60 0.52
CA ASP A 276 -0.95 -22.70 1.29
C ASP A 276 0.55 -22.52 1.51
N LEU A 277 1.04 -22.95 2.67
CA LEU A 277 2.44 -22.78 3.09
C LEU A 277 3.44 -23.20 1.99
N VAL A 278 3.21 -24.32 1.33
CA VAL A 278 4.07 -24.86 0.25
C VAL A 278 4.05 -23.99 -1.01
N ASN A 279 3.00 -23.19 -1.21
CA ASN A 279 2.78 -22.37 -2.39
C ASN A 279 3.23 -20.91 -2.22
N ILE A 280 3.58 -20.45 -1.01
CA ILE A 280 3.97 -19.06 -0.74
C ILE A 280 5.18 -18.65 -1.57
N ARG A 281 6.27 -19.43 -1.51
CA ARG A 281 7.48 -19.16 -2.31
C ARG A 281 7.22 -19.23 -3.81
N PRO A 282 6.59 -20.32 -4.35
CA PRO A 282 6.22 -20.37 -5.76
C PRO A 282 5.37 -19.20 -6.24
N HIS A 283 4.39 -18.75 -5.42
CA HIS A 283 3.56 -17.60 -5.75
C HIS A 283 4.41 -16.31 -5.89
N LEU A 284 5.26 -16.04 -4.90
CA LEU A 284 6.13 -14.86 -4.90
C LEU A 284 7.18 -14.95 -6.03
N ASP A 285 7.74 -16.12 -6.33
CA ASP A 285 8.64 -16.35 -7.46
C ASP A 285 7.93 -16.19 -8.81
N GLY A 286 6.64 -16.51 -8.88
CA GLY A 286 5.82 -16.36 -10.09
C GLY A 286 5.76 -14.92 -10.60
N HIS A 287 5.94 -13.92 -9.74
CA HIS A 287 6.07 -12.54 -10.16
C HIS A 287 7.29 -12.30 -11.08
N ARG A 288 8.37 -13.09 -10.94
CA ARG A 288 9.55 -13.04 -11.82
C ARG A 288 9.22 -13.43 -13.27
N ALA A 289 8.40 -14.45 -13.43
CA ALA A 289 8.03 -14.96 -14.76
C ALA A 289 7.18 -13.95 -15.55
N ASN A 290 6.48 -13.03 -14.85
CA ASN A 290 5.54 -12.07 -15.42
C ASN A 290 6.16 -10.66 -15.67
N GLY A 291 7.48 -10.55 -15.80
CA GLY A 291 8.14 -9.28 -16.15
C GLY A 291 9.01 -8.68 -15.05
N GLY A 292 9.48 -9.47 -14.13
CA GLY A 292 10.39 -9.10 -13.05
C GLY A 292 9.71 -9.05 -11.68
N LEU A 293 10.52 -9.07 -10.62
CA LEU A 293 10.05 -8.99 -9.23
C LEU A 293 9.22 -7.72 -9.01
N PRO A 294 8.19 -7.76 -8.14
CA PRO A 294 7.48 -6.55 -7.74
C PRO A 294 8.45 -5.47 -7.31
N PRO A 295 8.24 -4.20 -7.70
CA PRO A 295 9.11 -3.13 -7.21
C PRO A 295 8.99 -2.96 -5.69
N TYR A 296 7.77 -3.12 -5.17
CA TYR A 296 7.45 -3.14 -3.74
C TYR A 296 6.68 -4.42 -3.42
N VAL A 297 7.04 -5.10 -2.34
CA VAL A 297 6.38 -6.33 -1.90
C VAL A 297 5.53 -6.02 -0.67
N ASP A 298 4.21 -6.03 -0.85
CA ASP A 298 3.25 -5.97 0.24
C ASP A 298 2.80 -7.40 0.57
N LEU A 299 3.17 -7.86 1.77
CA LEU A 299 2.85 -9.17 2.30
C LEU A 299 1.60 -9.03 3.17
N LEU A 300 0.42 -9.36 2.63
CA LEU A 300 -0.86 -9.23 3.33
C LEU A 300 -1.24 -10.54 4.03
N VAL A 301 -1.73 -10.41 5.26
CA VAL A 301 -2.37 -11.49 6.04
C VAL A 301 -3.49 -10.89 6.89
N HIS A 302 -4.46 -11.69 7.34
CA HIS A 302 -5.53 -11.24 8.24
C HIS A 302 -5.33 -11.81 9.64
N GLU A 303 -5.62 -11.00 10.68
CA GLU A 303 -5.40 -11.34 12.09
C GLU A 303 -6.13 -12.60 12.53
N GLN A 304 -7.37 -12.79 12.09
CA GLN A 304 -8.28 -13.82 12.60
C GLN A 304 -7.70 -15.22 12.48
N TYR A 305 -6.95 -15.50 11.41
CA TYR A 305 -6.38 -16.81 11.14
C TYR A 305 -5.31 -17.26 12.15
N PHE A 306 -4.84 -16.34 13.01
CA PHE A 306 -3.92 -16.64 14.09
C PHE A 306 -4.60 -17.33 15.28
N TYR A 307 -5.90 -17.13 15.51
CA TYR A 307 -6.58 -17.53 16.74
C TYR A 307 -7.29 -18.87 16.62
N PRO A 308 -7.04 -19.83 17.57
CA PRO A 308 -7.67 -21.16 17.56
C PRO A 308 -9.20 -21.16 17.66
N PHE A 309 -9.82 -20.09 18.16
CA PHE A 309 -11.28 -19.97 18.24
C PHE A 309 -11.93 -19.48 16.94
N TYR A 310 -11.13 -19.06 15.96
CA TYR A 310 -11.66 -18.68 14.65
C TYR A 310 -11.99 -19.91 13.83
N PHE A 311 -13.13 -19.92 13.16
CA PHE A 311 -13.60 -21.09 12.40
C PHE A 311 -12.65 -21.48 11.23
N ASN A 312 -11.87 -20.53 10.72
CA ASN A 312 -10.84 -20.75 9.70
C ASN A 312 -9.41 -20.67 10.27
N TYR A 313 -9.21 -20.97 11.54
CA TYR A 313 -7.90 -20.99 12.18
C TYR A 313 -6.87 -21.76 11.36
N GLN A 314 -5.67 -21.20 11.25
CA GLN A 314 -4.55 -21.79 10.55
C GLN A 314 -3.41 -22.13 11.54
N PRO A 315 -3.24 -23.40 11.93
CA PRO A 315 -2.16 -23.81 12.85
C PRO A 315 -0.76 -23.43 12.36
N ASP A 316 -0.59 -23.31 11.04
CA ASP A 316 0.65 -22.94 10.36
C ASP A 316 0.77 -21.43 10.05
N PHE A 317 -0.10 -20.58 10.62
CA PHE A 317 -0.13 -19.13 10.39
C PHE A 317 1.26 -18.48 10.54
N MET A 318 1.94 -18.76 11.67
CA MET A 318 3.26 -18.17 11.94
C MET A 318 4.31 -18.64 10.91
N ASP A 319 4.25 -19.87 10.45
CA ASP A 319 5.18 -20.41 9.45
C ASP A 319 4.90 -19.83 8.06
N ARG A 320 3.64 -19.61 7.71
CA ARG A 320 3.25 -18.92 6.47
C ARG A 320 3.83 -17.52 6.44
N VAL A 321 3.58 -16.71 7.48
CA VAL A 321 4.07 -15.33 7.57
C VAL A 321 5.60 -15.31 7.57
N ARG A 322 6.26 -16.16 8.38
CA ARG A 322 7.73 -16.26 8.40
C ARG A 322 8.29 -16.64 7.04
N THR A 323 7.67 -17.58 6.31
CA THR A 323 8.11 -17.99 4.98
C THR A 323 8.09 -16.84 3.99
N ALA A 324 7.03 -16.01 4.00
CA ALA A 324 6.91 -14.84 3.13
C ALA A 324 7.96 -13.75 3.48
N VAL A 325 8.16 -13.45 4.77
CA VAL A 325 9.15 -12.48 5.25
C VAL A 325 10.58 -12.93 4.88
N VAL A 326 10.92 -14.20 5.13
CA VAL A 326 12.23 -14.77 4.79
C VAL A 326 12.47 -14.74 3.28
N TRP A 327 11.42 -15.00 2.49
CA TRP A 327 11.54 -14.89 1.04
C TRP A 327 11.90 -13.46 0.61
N ALA A 328 11.22 -12.46 1.15
CA ALA A 328 11.49 -11.05 0.83
C ALA A 328 12.93 -10.66 1.22
N ALA A 329 13.36 -10.97 2.43
CA ALA A 329 14.72 -10.70 2.90
C ALA A 329 15.79 -11.39 2.02
N ASN A 330 15.62 -12.67 1.69
CA ASN A 330 16.55 -13.44 0.87
C ASN A 330 16.60 -12.98 -0.60
N ASN A 331 15.57 -12.28 -1.07
CA ASN A 331 15.54 -11.69 -2.42
C ASN A 331 16.01 -10.23 -2.45
N GLY A 332 16.60 -9.73 -1.36
CA GLY A 332 17.22 -8.41 -1.28
C GLY A 332 16.23 -7.25 -1.12
N TYR A 333 15.01 -7.52 -0.66
CA TYR A 333 14.07 -6.48 -0.30
C TYR A 333 14.39 -5.91 1.08
N GLU A 334 14.44 -4.59 1.18
CA GLU A 334 14.63 -3.88 2.45
C GLU A 334 13.28 -3.66 3.16
N PRO A 335 13.20 -3.86 4.49
CA PRO A 335 11.97 -3.58 5.24
C PRO A 335 11.74 -2.07 5.31
N ARG A 336 10.66 -1.60 4.69
CA ARG A 336 10.27 -0.17 4.67
C ARG A 336 8.76 -0.03 4.74
N PHE A 337 8.30 0.99 5.46
CA PHE A 337 6.90 1.41 5.32
C PHE A 337 6.65 1.95 3.90
N LEU A 338 5.42 1.83 3.44
CA LEU A 338 5.06 2.27 2.09
C LEU A 338 5.24 3.78 1.91
N GLU A 339 4.93 4.57 2.94
CA GLU A 339 5.12 6.03 2.92
C GLU A 339 6.58 6.43 2.74
N GLU A 340 7.53 5.66 3.26
CA GLU A 340 8.97 5.90 3.08
C GLU A 340 9.44 5.69 1.62
N CYS A 341 8.61 5.01 0.83
CA CYS A 341 8.91 4.65 -0.56
C CYS A 341 8.22 5.56 -1.56
N ILE A 342 7.08 6.17 -1.19
CA ILE A 342 6.24 6.93 -2.11
C ILE A 342 6.38 8.45 -1.89
N PHE A 343 6.55 8.92 -0.63
CA PHE A 343 6.47 10.35 -0.28
C PHE A 343 7.79 10.96 0.22
#